data_aad1273499eda194ba2b2c22866d36f9
#
_entry.id   aad1273499eda194ba2b2c22866d36f9
#
_cell.length_a   1.000
_cell.length_b   1.000
_cell.length_c   1.000
_cell.angle_alpha   90.00
_cell.angle_beta   90.00
_cell.angle_gamma   90.00
#
_symmetry.space_group_name_H-M   'P 1'
#
loop_
_entity.id
_entity.type
_entity.pdbx_description
1 polymer ?
#
loop_
_entity_poly.entity_id
_entity_poly.type
_entity_poly.pdbx_seq_one_letter_code
_entity_poly.pdbx_strand_id
1 'polypeptide(L)'
;MSINVSFINMKGGVGKTSLAMQASIYAAWHNKRVLAIDLDPQSNLSQALLGPGEYVKLLKASKPTVVQLLEDYRPAAPDSGSPQPVTIQDVIIKNIWSRHVSLHLLPSRLELSRVLRNPAGKERRLAKAVARIADNYDLIIIDCAPTESVLTDIAYFASRYVVVPVKPEFLAAIGLPLLARSLDVFRGENEDHAIEMAGVVFNHGDYQPGPEARSSVREVRQLATQHGWPIFANNRRK
;
A
#
# COMPACT_ATOMS: atom_id res chain seq x y z
N MET A 1 -13.81 -12.49 -6.48
CA MET A 1 -13.66 -11.12 -5.92
C MET A 1 -12.40 -11.10 -5.07
N SER A 2 -11.47 -10.18 -5.30
CA SER A 2 -10.20 -10.07 -4.56
C SER A 2 -10.39 -9.50 -3.16
N ILE A 3 -9.51 -9.89 -2.24
CA ILE A 3 -9.33 -9.20 -0.96
C ILE A 3 -8.31 -8.08 -1.17
N ASN A 4 -8.69 -6.83 -0.93
CA ASN A 4 -7.84 -5.66 -1.10
C ASN A 4 -7.41 -5.11 0.25
N VAL A 5 -6.09 -5.03 0.48
CA VAL A 5 -5.49 -4.67 1.77
C VAL A 5 -4.46 -3.57 1.59
N SER A 6 -4.59 -2.46 2.31
CA SER A 6 -3.58 -1.41 2.38
C SER A 6 -2.75 -1.51 3.65
N PHE A 7 -1.43 -1.35 3.51
CA PHE A 7 -0.50 -1.19 4.62
C PHE A 7 -0.29 0.31 4.85
N ILE A 8 -0.89 0.85 5.90
CA ILE A 8 -0.93 2.30 6.16
C ILE A 8 -0.39 2.61 7.55
N ASN A 9 0.47 3.60 7.64
CA ASN A 9 0.82 4.32 8.86
C ASN A 9 1.46 5.65 8.46
N MET A 10 1.08 6.72 9.11
CA MET A 10 1.59 8.08 8.85
C MET A 10 3.05 8.25 9.28
N LYS A 11 3.58 7.33 10.10
CA LYS A 11 4.99 7.30 10.50
C LYS A 11 5.84 6.55 9.47
N GLY A 12 6.97 7.16 9.08
CA GLY A 12 8.01 6.51 8.29
C GLY A 12 8.79 5.47 9.10
N GLY A 13 9.38 4.47 8.43
CA GLY A 13 10.28 3.50 9.05
C GLY A 13 9.61 2.43 9.94
N VAL A 14 8.28 2.32 9.95
CA VAL A 14 7.57 1.28 10.73
C VAL A 14 7.50 -0.08 10.03
N GLY A 15 7.98 -0.17 8.77
CA GLY A 15 8.04 -1.41 8.00
C GLY A 15 6.81 -1.69 7.14
N LYS A 16 6.06 -0.69 6.71
CA LYS A 16 4.93 -0.84 5.75
C LYS A 16 5.37 -1.64 4.53
N THR A 17 6.32 -1.12 3.78
CA THR A 17 6.88 -1.74 2.56
C THR A 17 7.40 -3.16 2.79
N SER A 18 8.14 -3.37 3.88
CA SER A 18 8.70 -4.70 4.19
C SER A 18 7.60 -5.73 4.46
N LEU A 19 6.56 -5.34 5.19
CA LEU A 19 5.43 -6.23 5.48
C LEU A 19 4.55 -6.44 4.24
N ALA A 20 4.28 -5.39 3.45
CA ALA A 20 3.56 -5.50 2.19
C ALA A 20 4.28 -6.44 1.22
N MET A 21 5.60 -6.30 1.07
CA MET A 21 6.43 -7.18 0.25
C MET A 21 6.37 -8.63 0.74
N GLN A 22 6.62 -8.87 2.04
CA GLN A 22 6.62 -10.22 2.60
C GLN A 22 5.26 -10.89 2.52
N ALA A 23 4.17 -10.16 2.80
CA ALA A 23 2.80 -10.66 2.66
C ALA A 23 2.48 -11.03 1.20
N SER A 24 2.91 -10.21 0.24
CA SER A 24 2.73 -10.47 -1.19
C SER A 24 3.45 -11.75 -1.62
N ILE A 25 4.71 -11.90 -1.23
CA ILE A 25 5.55 -13.07 -1.54
C ILE A 25 4.97 -14.32 -0.88
N TYR A 26 4.64 -14.24 0.40
CA TYR A 26 4.08 -15.37 1.16
C TYR A 26 2.77 -15.87 0.55
N ALA A 27 1.84 -14.96 0.24
CA ALA A 27 0.57 -15.33 -0.38
C ALA A 27 0.77 -15.98 -1.75
N ALA A 28 1.67 -15.42 -2.57
CA ALA A 28 1.96 -15.98 -3.88
C ALA A 28 2.62 -17.36 -3.81
N TRP A 29 3.50 -17.61 -2.84
CA TRP A 29 4.05 -18.97 -2.56
C TRP A 29 2.99 -19.96 -2.10
N HIS A 30 1.89 -19.49 -1.52
CA HIS A 30 0.73 -20.28 -1.15
C HIS A 30 -0.32 -20.35 -2.27
N ASN A 31 0.13 -20.24 -3.53
CA ASN A 31 -0.69 -20.37 -4.73
C ASN A 31 -1.83 -19.34 -4.85
N LYS A 32 -1.69 -18.17 -4.22
CA LYS A 32 -2.61 -17.05 -4.44
C LYS A 32 -2.15 -16.21 -5.62
N ARG A 33 -3.10 -15.73 -6.42
CA ARG A 33 -2.85 -14.73 -7.46
C ARG A 33 -2.77 -13.37 -6.78
N VAL A 34 -1.58 -12.78 -6.75
CA VAL A 34 -1.31 -11.56 -5.97
C VAL A 34 -0.94 -10.40 -6.88
N LEU A 35 -1.55 -9.24 -6.64
CA LEU A 35 -1.11 -7.95 -7.17
C LEU A 35 -0.56 -7.10 -6.03
N ALA A 36 0.72 -6.75 -6.10
CA ALA A 36 1.33 -5.74 -5.25
C ALA A 36 1.24 -4.37 -5.95
N ILE A 37 0.76 -3.36 -5.24
CA ILE A 37 0.63 -1.98 -5.72
C ILE A 37 1.51 -1.09 -4.86
N ASP A 38 2.42 -0.37 -5.49
CA ASP A 38 3.27 0.61 -4.84
C ASP A 38 2.62 2.01 -4.98
N LEU A 39 2.17 2.57 -3.87
CA LEU A 39 1.54 3.90 -3.80
C LEU A 39 2.40 4.87 -2.96
N ASP A 40 3.72 4.69 -3.00
CA ASP A 40 4.69 5.60 -2.38
C ASP A 40 5.57 6.24 -3.47
N PRO A 41 5.72 7.58 -3.51
CA PRO A 41 6.67 8.26 -4.40
C PRO A 41 8.11 7.78 -4.24
N GLN A 42 8.50 7.25 -3.07
CA GLN A 42 9.82 6.67 -2.84
C GLN A 42 10.03 5.34 -3.59
N SER A 43 8.95 4.68 -4.04
CA SER A 43 8.98 3.47 -4.87
C SER A 43 9.76 2.30 -4.26
N ASN A 44 9.75 2.21 -2.93
CA ASN A 44 10.54 1.21 -2.20
C ASN A 44 10.05 -0.22 -2.48
N LEU A 45 8.73 -0.44 -2.58
CA LEU A 45 8.18 -1.76 -2.92
C LEU A 45 8.57 -2.16 -4.34
N SER A 46 8.49 -1.23 -5.29
CA SER A 46 8.88 -1.46 -6.69
C SER A 46 10.34 -1.85 -6.81
N GLN A 47 11.23 -1.13 -6.13
CA GLN A 47 12.66 -1.41 -6.12
C GLN A 47 12.98 -2.75 -5.45
N ALA A 48 12.31 -3.07 -4.34
CA ALA A 48 12.52 -4.31 -3.62
C ALA A 48 12.06 -5.55 -4.39
N LEU A 49 10.93 -5.46 -5.10
CA LEU A 49 10.36 -6.59 -5.85
C LEU A 49 11.02 -6.80 -7.21
N LEU A 50 11.41 -5.74 -7.93
CA LEU A 50 12.06 -5.84 -9.23
C LEU A 50 13.58 -6.02 -9.12
N GLY A 51 14.16 -5.54 -8.04
CA GLY A 51 15.60 -5.33 -7.92
C GLY A 51 16.05 -4.03 -8.62
N PRO A 52 17.16 -3.42 -8.17
CA PRO A 52 17.60 -2.10 -8.64
C PRO A 52 17.81 -2.04 -10.16
N GLY A 53 18.38 -3.08 -10.75
CA GLY A 53 18.69 -3.13 -12.18
C GLY A 53 17.46 -3.08 -13.06
N GLU A 54 16.46 -3.91 -12.78
CA GLU A 54 15.21 -3.93 -13.57
C GLU A 54 14.37 -2.67 -13.32
N TYR A 55 14.37 -2.13 -12.11
CA TYR A 55 13.70 -0.86 -11.83
C TYR A 55 14.31 0.31 -12.62
N VAL A 56 15.64 0.39 -12.71
CA VAL A 56 16.34 1.41 -13.55
C VAL A 56 15.99 1.23 -15.03
N LYS A 57 15.92 -0.02 -15.54
CA LYS A 57 15.49 -0.29 -16.91
C LYS A 57 14.04 0.18 -17.16
N LEU A 58 13.14 -0.05 -16.20
CA LEU A 58 11.75 0.42 -16.27
C LEU A 58 11.70 1.95 -16.44
N LEU A 59 12.47 2.69 -15.63
CA LEU A 59 12.52 4.14 -15.69
C LEU A 59 13.09 4.66 -17.02
N LYS A 60 14.21 4.08 -17.50
CA LYS A 60 14.84 4.45 -18.76
C LYS A 60 13.95 4.16 -19.98
N ALA A 61 13.19 3.08 -19.94
CA ALA A 61 12.24 2.72 -20.99
C ALA A 61 10.94 3.53 -20.92
N SER A 62 10.82 4.48 -20.02
CA SER A 62 9.61 5.31 -19.81
C SER A 62 8.33 4.48 -19.71
N LYS A 63 8.41 3.26 -19.16
CA LYS A 63 7.23 2.42 -18.99
C LYS A 63 6.22 3.10 -18.07
N PRO A 64 4.91 2.96 -18.32
CA PRO A 64 3.90 3.53 -17.47
C PRO A 64 3.93 2.89 -16.07
N THR A 65 3.58 3.70 -15.07
CA THR A 65 3.51 3.33 -13.65
C THR A 65 2.17 3.80 -13.09
N VAL A 66 1.92 3.62 -11.80
CA VAL A 66 0.73 4.14 -11.14
C VAL A 66 0.50 5.64 -11.41
N VAL A 67 1.56 6.41 -11.69
CA VAL A 67 1.46 7.83 -12.03
C VAL A 67 0.59 8.05 -13.26
N GLN A 68 0.88 7.34 -14.36
CA GLN A 68 0.14 7.50 -15.61
C GLN A 68 -1.31 6.98 -15.47
N LEU A 69 -1.53 5.99 -14.62
CA LEU A 69 -2.87 5.51 -14.31
C LEU A 69 -3.69 6.56 -13.54
N LEU A 70 -3.07 7.25 -12.57
CA LEU A 70 -3.72 8.30 -11.78
C LEU A 70 -3.87 9.61 -12.57
N GLU A 71 -2.97 9.91 -13.49
CA GLU A 71 -3.08 11.06 -14.39
C GLU A 71 -3.96 10.77 -15.63
N ASP A 72 -4.29 9.50 -15.87
CA ASP A 72 -5.18 9.05 -16.94
C ASP A 72 -4.66 9.34 -18.36
N TYR A 73 -3.35 9.50 -18.52
CA TYR A 73 -2.75 9.72 -19.83
C TYR A 73 -1.27 9.33 -19.90
N ARG A 74 -0.80 9.01 -21.12
CA ARG A 74 0.63 8.99 -21.45
C ARG A 74 0.99 10.30 -22.15
N PRO A 75 2.10 10.95 -21.76
CA PRO A 75 2.64 12.03 -22.57
C PRO A 75 2.83 11.53 -24.01
N ALA A 76 2.36 12.29 -24.99
CA ALA A 76 2.65 11.99 -26.37
C ALA A 76 4.17 12.07 -26.60
N ALA A 77 4.76 11.08 -27.26
CA ALA A 77 6.09 11.30 -27.85
C ALA A 77 5.98 12.40 -28.92
N PRO A 78 7.04 13.18 -29.18
CA PRO A 78 6.99 14.32 -30.08
C PRO A 78 6.31 14.07 -31.43
N ASP A 79 6.35 12.83 -31.91
CA ASP A 79 5.83 12.42 -33.21
C ASP A 79 4.57 11.54 -33.16
N SER A 80 3.94 11.33 -32.00
CA SER A 80 2.91 10.29 -31.80
C SER A 80 1.47 10.75 -31.67
N GLY A 81 1.16 12.03 -31.91
CA GLY A 81 -0.23 12.54 -31.89
C GLY A 81 -0.81 12.74 -30.49
N SER A 82 -2.12 12.56 -30.33
CA SER A 82 -2.81 12.82 -29.06
C SER A 82 -2.42 11.85 -27.94
N PRO A 83 -2.40 12.29 -26.67
CA PRO A 83 -2.18 11.42 -25.53
C PRO A 83 -3.16 10.23 -25.52
N GLN A 84 -2.64 9.03 -25.25
CA GLN A 84 -3.47 7.84 -25.20
C GLN A 84 -3.88 7.52 -23.75
N PRO A 85 -5.13 7.10 -23.49
CA PRO A 85 -5.54 6.66 -22.17
C PRO A 85 -4.73 5.44 -21.73
N VAL A 86 -4.39 5.38 -20.45
CA VAL A 86 -3.63 4.28 -19.85
C VAL A 86 -4.58 3.37 -19.08
N THR A 87 -4.54 2.08 -19.40
CA THR A 87 -5.28 1.07 -18.64
C THR A 87 -4.41 0.46 -17.54
N ILE A 88 -5.04 -0.15 -16.52
CA ILE A 88 -4.29 -0.82 -15.47
C ILE A 88 -3.45 -1.99 -16.01
N GLN A 89 -3.91 -2.66 -17.06
CA GLN A 89 -3.18 -3.75 -17.72
C GLN A 89 -1.88 -3.29 -18.37
N ASP A 90 -1.83 -2.04 -18.87
CA ASP A 90 -0.62 -1.46 -19.46
C ASP A 90 0.48 -1.21 -18.43
N VAL A 91 0.10 -1.06 -17.18
CA VAL A 91 0.99 -0.71 -16.08
C VAL A 91 1.49 -1.94 -15.32
N ILE A 92 0.68 -3.00 -15.25
CA ILE A 92 1.02 -4.19 -14.47
C ILE A 92 2.20 -4.94 -15.08
N ILE A 93 3.23 -5.18 -14.28
CA ILE A 93 4.34 -6.08 -14.56
C ILE A 93 3.98 -7.45 -14.02
N LYS A 94 3.91 -8.45 -14.93
CA LYS A 94 3.49 -9.80 -14.57
C LYS A 94 4.68 -10.68 -14.19
N ASN A 95 4.45 -11.66 -13.29
CA ASN A 95 5.38 -12.74 -12.95
C ASN A 95 6.78 -12.24 -12.57
N ILE A 96 6.83 -11.26 -11.66
CA ILE A 96 8.08 -10.55 -11.30
C ILE A 96 9.13 -11.44 -10.61
N TRP A 97 8.77 -12.61 -10.11
CA TRP A 97 9.69 -13.52 -9.40
C TRP A 97 9.98 -14.81 -10.12
N SER A 98 8.96 -15.51 -10.57
CA SER A 98 9.10 -16.72 -11.37
C SER A 98 7.82 -17.00 -12.16
N ARG A 99 7.92 -17.84 -13.20
CA ARG A 99 6.75 -18.25 -13.98
C ARG A 99 5.78 -19.15 -13.20
N HIS A 100 6.22 -19.68 -12.06
CA HIS A 100 5.44 -20.59 -11.21
C HIS A 100 4.72 -19.88 -10.05
N VAL A 101 5.03 -18.59 -9.83
CA VAL A 101 4.47 -17.80 -8.72
C VAL A 101 3.71 -16.61 -9.31
N SER A 102 2.40 -16.57 -9.04
CA SER A 102 1.54 -15.50 -9.56
C SER A 102 1.64 -14.23 -8.71
N LEU A 103 2.78 -13.55 -8.81
CA LEU A 103 3.03 -12.26 -8.20
C LEU A 103 3.24 -11.21 -9.27
N HIS A 104 2.33 -10.25 -9.34
CA HIS A 104 2.35 -9.13 -10.26
C HIS A 104 2.60 -7.82 -9.49
N LEU A 105 3.12 -6.82 -10.18
CA LEU A 105 3.42 -5.51 -9.59
C LEU A 105 2.81 -4.39 -10.42
N LEU A 106 2.14 -3.47 -9.76
CA LEU A 106 1.83 -2.14 -10.27
C LEU A 106 2.84 -1.18 -9.66
N PRO A 107 3.86 -0.75 -10.45
CA PRO A 107 5.01 -0.05 -9.90
C PRO A 107 4.75 1.44 -9.71
N SER A 108 5.50 2.05 -8.79
CA SER A 108 5.56 3.49 -8.56
C SER A 108 6.82 4.13 -9.14
N ARG A 109 6.87 5.47 -9.06
CA ARG A 109 8.03 6.28 -9.37
C ARG A 109 7.92 7.66 -8.69
N LEU A 110 9.04 8.38 -8.58
CA LEU A 110 9.12 9.65 -7.85
C LEU A 110 8.07 10.67 -8.29
N GLU A 111 7.71 10.67 -9.57
CA GLU A 111 6.71 11.60 -10.13
C GLU A 111 5.30 11.40 -9.57
N LEU A 112 5.05 10.33 -8.82
CA LEU A 112 3.80 10.17 -8.05
C LEU A 112 3.57 11.37 -7.10
N SER A 113 4.65 12.02 -6.65
CA SER A 113 4.56 13.27 -5.89
C SER A 113 3.81 14.40 -6.62
N ARG A 114 3.68 14.36 -7.95
CA ARG A 114 2.90 15.33 -8.72
C ARG A 114 1.41 15.23 -8.45
N VAL A 115 0.92 14.02 -8.16
CA VAL A 115 -0.49 13.78 -7.78
C VAL A 115 -0.86 14.56 -6.53
N LEU A 116 0.10 14.76 -5.61
CA LEU A 116 -0.09 15.56 -4.40
C LEU A 116 -0.30 17.06 -4.69
N ARG A 117 0.23 17.56 -5.80
CA ARG A 117 0.09 18.98 -6.20
C ARG A 117 -1.23 19.28 -6.89
N ASN A 118 -1.85 18.28 -7.50
CA ASN A 118 -3.15 18.41 -8.16
C ASN A 118 -4.02 17.17 -7.82
N PRO A 119 -4.56 17.10 -6.59
CA PRO A 119 -5.25 15.92 -6.08
C PRO A 119 -6.67 15.71 -6.62
N ALA A 120 -7.35 16.79 -7.00
CA ALA A 120 -8.77 16.78 -7.31
C ALA A 120 -9.18 15.73 -8.36
N GLY A 121 -10.18 14.93 -8.02
CA GLY A 121 -10.77 13.94 -8.91
C GLY A 121 -9.93 12.66 -9.14
N LYS A 122 -8.90 12.43 -8.32
CA LYS A 122 -8.01 11.26 -8.44
C LYS A 122 -8.27 10.19 -7.40
N GLU A 123 -9.01 10.52 -6.35
CA GLU A 123 -9.22 9.71 -5.16
C GLU A 123 -9.77 8.32 -5.50
N ARG A 124 -10.70 8.23 -6.45
CA ARG A 124 -11.36 6.98 -6.85
C ARG A 124 -10.77 6.32 -8.10
N ARG A 125 -9.70 6.88 -8.71
CA ARG A 125 -9.14 6.33 -9.98
C ARG A 125 -8.54 4.97 -9.80
N LEU A 126 -7.74 4.75 -8.76
CA LEU A 126 -7.16 3.45 -8.47
C LEU A 126 -8.24 2.41 -8.17
N ALA A 127 -9.23 2.74 -7.36
CA ALA A 127 -10.36 1.86 -7.04
C ALA A 127 -11.10 1.40 -8.30
N LYS A 128 -11.44 2.35 -9.19
CA LYS A 128 -12.08 2.05 -10.47
C LYS A 128 -11.24 1.15 -11.38
N ALA A 129 -9.93 1.38 -11.42
CA ALA A 129 -9.02 0.56 -12.21
C ALA A 129 -8.87 -0.85 -11.63
N VAL A 130 -8.71 -0.97 -10.32
CA VAL A 130 -8.61 -2.26 -9.60
C VAL A 130 -9.88 -3.08 -9.74
N ALA A 131 -11.06 -2.46 -9.66
CA ALA A 131 -12.33 -3.16 -9.82
C ALA A 131 -12.46 -3.89 -11.17
N ARG A 132 -11.85 -3.37 -12.26
CA ARG A 132 -11.86 -3.99 -13.59
C ARG A 132 -11.05 -5.28 -13.69
N ILE A 133 -10.14 -5.51 -12.74
CA ILE A 133 -9.22 -6.65 -12.74
C ILE A 133 -9.35 -7.54 -11.50
N ALA A 134 -10.27 -7.21 -10.59
CA ALA A 134 -10.42 -7.86 -9.30
C ALA A 134 -10.57 -9.39 -9.40
N ASP A 135 -11.22 -9.90 -10.44
CA ASP A 135 -11.43 -11.35 -10.63
C ASP A 135 -10.17 -12.10 -11.08
N ASN A 136 -9.14 -11.37 -11.49
CA ASN A 136 -7.85 -11.96 -11.85
C ASN A 136 -6.97 -12.25 -10.64
N TYR A 137 -7.32 -11.72 -9.45
CA TYR A 137 -6.50 -11.79 -8.24
C TYR A 137 -7.30 -12.32 -7.06
N ASP A 138 -6.62 -13.03 -6.17
CA ASP A 138 -7.17 -13.46 -4.88
C ASP A 138 -6.86 -12.42 -3.79
N LEU A 139 -5.70 -11.73 -3.94
CA LEU A 139 -5.23 -10.73 -2.99
C LEU A 139 -4.58 -9.55 -3.73
N ILE A 140 -4.97 -8.34 -3.35
CA ILE A 140 -4.35 -7.08 -3.80
C ILE A 140 -3.78 -6.38 -2.57
N ILE A 141 -2.48 -6.13 -2.58
CA ILE A 141 -1.75 -5.48 -1.48
C ILE A 141 -1.27 -4.12 -1.95
N ILE A 142 -1.58 -3.09 -1.16
CA ILE A 142 -1.21 -1.70 -1.45
C ILE A 142 -0.23 -1.20 -0.39
N ASP A 143 0.99 -0.88 -0.79
CA ASP A 143 1.98 -0.20 0.06
C ASP A 143 1.81 1.31 -0.03
N CYS A 144 1.61 1.98 1.08
CA CYS A 144 1.24 3.38 1.13
C CYS A 144 2.36 4.27 1.65
N ALA A 145 2.43 5.50 1.11
CA ALA A 145 3.31 6.55 1.62
C ALA A 145 3.02 6.88 3.10
N PRO A 146 4.01 7.35 3.86
CA PRO A 146 3.85 7.72 5.27
C PRO A 146 3.26 9.14 5.42
N THR A 147 2.15 9.43 4.75
CA THR A 147 1.55 10.77 4.73
C THR A 147 0.04 10.69 4.84
N GLU A 148 -0.56 11.70 5.47
CA GLU A 148 -1.99 11.98 5.33
C GLU A 148 -2.18 12.89 4.12
N SER A 149 -2.67 12.33 3.03
CA SER A 149 -2.75 13.03 1.75
C SER A 149 -3.75 12.30 0.82
N VAL A 150 -3.99 12.86 -0.35
CA VAL A 150 -4.80 12.20 -1.38
C VAL A 150 -4.33 10.76 -1.71
N LEU A 151 -3.05 10.42 -1.50
CA LEU A 151 -2.58 9.05 -1.67
C LEU A 151 -3.19 8.11 -0.62
N THR A 152 -3.44 8.60 0.59
CA THR A 152 -4.15 7.86 1.64
C THR A 152 -5.60 7.63 1.25
N ASP A 153 -6.28 8.66 0.73
CA ASP A 153 -7.67 8.54 0.25
C ASP A 153 -7.76 7.57 -0.94
N ILE A 154 -6.81 7.65 -1.88
CA ILE A 154 -6.70 6.71 -3.00
C ILE A 154 -6.56 5.27 -2.49
N ALA A 155 -5.74 5.05 -1.45
CA ALA A 155 -5.56 3.73 -0.85
C ALA A 155 -6.84 3.27 -0.14
N TYR A 156 -7.51 4.14 0.61
CA TYR A 156 -8.77 3.82 1.28
C TYR A 156 -9.85 3.41 0.29
N PHE A 157 -10.07 4.19 -0.79
CA PHE A 157 -11.04 3.83 -1.83
C PHE A 157 -10.71 2.53 -2.55
N ALA A 158 -9.43 2.17 -2.68
CA ALA A 158 -9.00 0.94 -3.36
C ALA A 158 -8.99 -0.29 -2.44
N SER A 159 -9.24 -0.12 -1.14
CA SER A 159 -9.10 -1.18 -0.14
C SER A 159 -10.40 -1.53 0.56
N ARG A 160 -10.53 -2.80 0.95
CA ARG A 160 -11.53 -3.29 1.90
C ARG A 160 -10.96 -3.31 3.32
N TYR A 161 -9.67 -3.56 3.46
CA TYR A 161 -9.00 -3.72 4.74
C TYR A 161 -7.75 -2.85 4.87
N VAL A 162 -7.49 -2.39 6.09
CA VAL A 162 -6.28 -1.66 6.47
C VAL A 162 -5.49 -2.47 7.49
N VAL A 163 -4.21 -2.68 7.24
CA VAL A 163 -3.24 -3.23 8.19
C VAL A 163 -2.30 -2.11 8.61
N VAL A 164 -2.08 -1.98 9.92
CA VAL A 164 -1.26 -0.90 10.50
C VAL A 164 0.00 -1.46 11.13
N PRO A 165 1.14 -1.40 10.44
CA PRO A 165 2.43 -1.68 11.05
C PRO A 165 2.79 -0.63 12.10
N VAL A 166 3.22 -1.05 13.27
CA VAL A 166 3.62 -0.18 14.38
C VAL A 166 5.00 -0.59 14.91
N LYS A 167 5.91 0.37 15.02
CA LYS A 167 7.15 0.20 15.76
C LYS A 167 6.91 0.61 17.23
N PRO A 168 7.26 -0.23 18.21
CA PRO A 168 7.02 0.07 19.62
C PRO A 168 7.97 1.18 20.13
N GLU A 169 7.68 2.41 19.77
CA GLU A 169 8.37 3.63 20.17
C GLU A 169 7.36 4.66 20.68
N PHE A 170 7.79 5.62 21.47
CA PHE A 170 6.96 6.68 22.04
C PHE A 170 6.00 7.34 21.03
N LEU A 171 6.47 7.61 19.82
CA LEU A 171 5.66 8.24 18.77
C LEU A 171 4.56 7.32 18.18
N ALA A 172 4.56 6.03 18.51
CA ALA A 172 3.48 5.13 18.06
C ALA A 172 2.14 5.47 18.71
N ALA A 173 2.18 5.93 19.97
CA ALA A 173 1.02 6.38 20.72
C ALA A 173 0.38 7.66 20.15
N ILE A 174 1.11 8.44 19.36
CA ILE A 174 0.62 9.66 18.71
C ILE A 174 0.10 9.37 17.31
N GLY A 175 0.83 8.59 16.52
CA GLY A 175 0.50 8.33 15.11
C GLY A 175 -0.74 7.47 14.92
N LEU A 176 -0.98 6.53 15.82
CA LEU A 176 -2.13 5.62 15.70
C LEU A 176 -3.49 6.30 15.93
N PRO A 177 -3.67 7.20 16.93
CA PRO A 177 -4.88 8.01 17.06
C PRO A 177 -5.17 8.90 15.85
N LEU A 178 -4.14 9.48 15.23
CA LEU A 178 -4.31 10.29 14.01
C LEU A 178 -4.84 9.45 12.86
N LEU A 179 -4.29 8.24 12.67
CA LEU A 179 -4.78 7.31 11.66
C LEU A 179 -6.22 6.85 11.95
N ALA A 180 -6.56 6.60 13.22
CA ALA A 180 -7.92 6.29 13.64
C ALA A 180 -8.91 7.36 13.18
N ARG A 181 -8.58 8.62 13.53
CA ARG A 181 -9.38 9.78 13.16
C ARG A 181 -9.53 9.93 11.64
N SER A 182 -8.41 9.77 10.89
CA SER A 182 -8.43 9.82 9.43
C SER A 182 -9.39 8.78 8.85
N LEU A 183 -9.34 7.55 9.34
CA LEU A 183 -10.22 6.47 8.90
C LEU A 183 -11.69 6.71 9.27
N ASP A 184 -11.96 7.28 10.45
CA ASP A 184 -13.32 7.59 10.91
C ASP A 184 -13.91 8.76 10.09
N VAL A 185 -13.11 9.80 9.79
CA VAL A 185 -13.52 10.89 8.89
C VAL A 185 -13.84 10.33 7.49
N PHE A 186 -12.94 9.52 6.95
CA PHE A 186 -13.16 8.91 5.64
C PHE A 186 -14.46 8.08 5.59
N ARG A 187 -14.74 7.28 6.62
CA ARG A 187 -15.98 6.49 6.73
C ARG A 187 -17.23 7.37 6.81
N GLY A 188 -17.17 8.45 7.58
CA GLY A 188 -18.27 9.40 7.72
C GLY A 188 -18.59 10.14 6.42
N GLU A 189 -17.58 10.44 5.60
CA GLU A 189 -17.74 11.10 4.31
C GLU A 189 -18.11 10.13 3.17
N ASN A 190 -17.89 8.82 3.35
CA ASN A 190 -18.05 7.79 2.33
C ASN A 190 -18.80 6.56 2.89
N GLU A 191 -20.05 6.77 3.36
CA GLU A 191 -20.86 5.73 4.02
C GLU A 191 -21.09 4.48 3.16
N ASP A 192 -21.13 4.65 1.84
CA ASP A 192 -21.29 3.54 0.88
C ASP A 192 -19.99 2.72 0.69
N HIS A 193 -18.86 3.18 1.22
CA HIS A 193 -17.58 2.50 1.09
C HIS A 193 -17.20 1.73 2.36
N ALA A 194 -17.29 0.42 2.27
CA ALA A 194 -16.92 -0.42 3.39
C ALA A 194 -15.39 -0.57 3.48
N ILE A 195 -14.79 0.04 4.50
CA ILE A 195 -13.38 -0.13 4.85
C ILE A 195 -13.23 -0.51 6.32
N GLU A 196 -12.41 -1.50 6.62
CA GLU A 196 -12.25 -2.05 7.96
C GLU A 196 -10.77 -2.09 8.39
N MET A 197 -10.53 -1.89 9.67
CA MET A 197 -9.22 -2.15 10.28
C MET A 197 -9.03 -3.66 10.43
N ALA A 198 -8.20 -4.27 9.58
CA ALA A 198 -7.86 -5.69 9.69
C ALA A 198 -7.00 -5.98 10.92
N GLY A 199 -6.17 -5.02 11.33
CA GLY A 199 -5.45 -5.11 12.59
C GLY A 199 -4.13 -4.36 12.62
N VAL A 200 -3.56 -4.32 13.83
CA VAL A 200 -2.26 -3.72 14.13
C VAL A 200 -1.19 -4.80 14.19
N VAL A 201 -0.04 -4.55 13.52
CA VAL A 201 1.12 -5.44 13.50
C VAL A 201 2.29 -4.77 14.20
N PHE A 202 2.76 -5.32 15.32
CA PHE A 202 4.01 -4.88 15.92
C PHE A 202 5.20 -5.36 15.10
N ASN A 203 6.02 -4.42 14.64
CA ASN A 203 7.23 -4.66 13.86
C ASN A 203 8.44 -4.03 14.58
N HIS A 204 9.66 -4.43 14.22
CA HIS A 204 10.90 -3.96 14.88
C HIS A 204 10.91 -4.14 16.41
N GLY A 205 10.25 -5.15 16.93
CA GLY A 205 10.28 -5.45 18.37
C GLY A 205 11.62 -6.05 18.77
N ASP A 206 12.26 -5.47 19.78
CA ASP A 206 13.45 -6.03 20.40
C ASP A 206 13.13 -7.34 21.14
N TYR A 207 14.11 -8.24 21.21
CA TYR A 207 13.97 -9.49 21.97
C TYR A 207 13.76 -9.21 23.47
N GLN A 208 14.40 -8.15 23.97
CA GLN A 208 14.22 -7.64 25.34
C GLN A 208 13.85 -6.14 25.27
N PRO A 209 12.55 -5.83 25.16
CA PRO A 209 12.13 -4.45 25.05
C PRO A 209 12.41 -3.67 26.34
N GLY A 210 12.99 -2.49 26.19
CA GLY A 210 13.18 -1.55 27.29
C GLY A 210 11.84 -1.03 27.88
N PRO A 211 11.88 -0.27 28.99
CA PRO A 211 10.67 0.26 29.64
C PRO A 211 9.79 1.09 28.71
N GLU A 212 10.40 1.93 27.88
CA GLU A 212 9.71 2.79 26.90
C GLU A 212 8.96 1.97 25.86
N ALA A 213 9.62 0.97 25.25
CA ALA A 213 8.99 0.08 24.28
C ALA A 213 7.82 -0.71 24.88
N ARG A 214 7.96 -1.14 26.16
CA ARG A 214 6.88 -1.82 26.89
C ARG A 214 5.70 -0.89 27.17
N SER A 215 5.94 0.39 27.49
CA SER A 215 4.88 1.38 27.66
C SER A 215 4.14 1.61 26.36
N SER A 216 4.88 1.86 25.27
CA SER A 216 4.32 2.05 23.94
C SER A 216 3.46 0.85 23.47
N VAL A 217 3.91 -0.38 23.69
CA VAL A 217 3.11 -1.58 23.40
C VAL A 217 1.80 -1.60 24.21
N ARG A 218 1.83 -1.22 25.49
CA ARG A 218 0.60 -1.17 26.32
C ARG A 218 -0.37 -0.13 25.81
N GLU A 219 0.10 1.07 25.49
CA GLU A 219 -0.72 2.16 24.96
C GLU A 219 -1.37 1.79 23.63
N VAL A 220 -0.60 1.22 22.70
CA VAL A 220 -1.13 0.73 21.43
C VAL A 220 -2.17 -0.38 21.63
N ARG A 221 -1.95 -1.30 22.58
CA ARG A 221 -2.92 -2.35 22.93
C ARG A 221 -4.20 -1.78 23.51
N GLN A 222 -4.08 -0.81 24.41
CA GLN A 222 -5.23 -0.13 25.01
C GLN A 222 -6.05 0.58 23.94
N LEU A 223 -5.40 1.32 23.04
CA LEU A 223 -6.07 2.00 21.93
C LEU A 223 -6.75 1.00 20.98
N ALA A 224 -6.08 -0.07 20.62
CA ALA A 224 -6.66 -1.12 19.77
C ALA A 224 -7.90 -1.75 20.43
N THR A 225 -7.87 -1.98 21.75
CA THR A 225 -9.02 -2.49 22.50
C THR A 225 -10.18 -1.48 22.51
N GLN A 226 -9.90 -0.19 22.71
CA GLN A 226 -10.93 0.86 22.69
C GLN A 226 -11.66 0.97 21.36
N HIS A 227 -10.95 0.75 20.25
CA HIS A 227 -11.52 0.79 18.90
C HIS A 227 -11.97 -0.59 18.37
N GLY A 228 -11.82 -1.66 19.13
CA GLY A 228 -12.15 -3.03 18.68
C GLY A 228 -11.22 -3.55 17.57
N TRP A 229 -9.99 -3.02 17.46
CA TRP A 229 -9.05 -3.44 16.42
C TRP A 229 -8.29 -4.71 16.79
N PRO A 230 -8.22 -5.70 15.90
CA PRO A 230 -7.38 -6.87 16.10
C PRO A 230 -5.90 -6.50 16.21
N ILE A 231 -5.17 -7.25 17.02
CA ILE A 231 -3.70 -7.19 17.04
C ILE A 231 -3.19 -8.53 16.57
N PHE A 232 -2.41 -8.53 15.50
CA PHE A 232 -1.79 -9.75 14.99
C PHE A 232 -0.79 -10.30 16.01
N ALA A 233 -0.98 -11.53 16.43
CA ALA A 233 -0.08 -12.20 17.34
C ALA A 233 1.23 -12.55 16.62
N ASN A 234 2.36 -12.06 17.13
CA ASN A 234 3.67 -12.60 16.76
C ASN A 234 3.84 -13.96 17.44
N ASN A 235 3.34 -15.03 16.84
CA ASN A 235 3.68 -16.38 17.26
C ASN A 235 5.14 -16.65 16.85
N ARG A 236 6.07 -16.21 17.67
CA ARG A 236 7.45 -16.72 17.58
C ARG A 236 7.35 -18.21 17.89
N ARG A 237 7.55 -19.06 16.89
CA ARG A 237 7.85 -20.47 17.16
C ARG A 237 9.12 -20.48 18.02
N LYS A 238 9.02 -21.12 19.19
CA LYS A 238 10.15 -21.43 20.04
C LYS A 238 11.13 -22.34 19.30
#